data_29e1bff37cb0166a3ba63cdbdaa7b4cc
#
_entry.id   29e1bff37cb0166a3ba63cdbdaa7b4cc
#
_cell.length_a   1.000
_cell.length_b   1.000
_cell.length_c   1.000
_cell.angle_alpha   90.00
_cell.angle_beta   90.00
_cell.angle_gamma   90.00
#
_symmetry.space_group_name_H-M   'P 1'
#
loop_
_entity.id
_entity.type
_entity.pdbx_description
1 polymer ?
#
loop_
_entity_poly.entity_id
_entity_poly.type
_entity_poly.pdbx_seq_one_letter_code
_entity_poly.pdbx_strand_id
1 'polypeptide(L)'
;RPHRDLLQRFRENAEAVSAVVRTVASPREAMAYAVDLCDRKEACQLLVAGCEESLSPPAADLCETKQAKTIAAPGLAAPEQEILSGLSDARGIRLVDHALRRHLAGIDIGLTYADFGIAETGTLVIDSRSEDLRLATMISEIHIAVLPLSRLRESSYEVEADLRARMGRAPDYTAFITGASRTADIERVLALGVHGPLELHILIREHA
;
A
#
# COMPACT_ATOMS: atom_id res chain seq x y z
N ARG A 1 -21.84 -15.34 -12.16
CA ARG A 1 -21.67 -16.23 -10.97
C ARG A 1 -20.19 -16.51 -10.67
N PRO A 2 -19.33 -17.02 -11.58
CA PRO A 2 -17.95 -17.39 -11.21
C PRO A 2 -17.11 -16.21 -10.66
N HIS A 3 -17.24 -15.01 -11.21
CA HIS A 3 -16.51 -13.85 -10.71
C HIS A 3 -16.92 -13.41 -9.30
N ARG A 4 -18.20 -13.61 -8.92
CA ARG A 4 -18.66 -13.28 -7.57
C ARG A 4 -18.08 -14.24 -6.54
N ASP A 5 -18.02 -15.54 -6.88
CA ASP A 5 -17.45 -16.57 -6.02
C ASP A 5 -15.95 -16.38 -5.85
N LEU A 6 -15.24 -15.99 -6.93
CA LEU A 6 -13.80 -15.68 -6.91
C LEU A 6 -13.50 -14.47 -6.02
N LEU A 7 -14.27 -13.38 -6.16
CA LEU A 7 -14.14 -12.19 -5.33
C LEU A 7 -14.41 -12.51 -3.85
N GLN A 8 -15.43 -13.29 -3.56
CA GLN A 8 -15.77 -13.66 -2.20
C GLN A 8 -14.63 -14.46 -1.56
N ARG A 9 -14.09 -15.45 -2.27
CA ARG A 9 -12.96 -16.25 -1.80
C ARG A 9 -11.71 -15.40 -1.57
N PHE A 10 -11.39 -14.49 -2.49
CA PHE A 10 -10.29 -13.55 -2.31
C PHE A 10 -10.47 -12.71 -1.04
N ARG A 11 -11.66 -12.15 -0.84
CA ARG A 11 -12.00 -11.35 0.33
C ARG A 11 -11.81 -12.14 1.62
N GLU A 12 -12.39 -13.32 1.72
CA GLU A 12 -12.31 -14.18 2.92
C GLU A 12 -10.86 -14.50 3.27
N ASN A 13 -10.04 -14.88 2.28
CA ASN A 13 -8.65 -15.23 2.51
C ASN A 13 -7.78 -13.99 2.84
N ALA A 14 -8.01 -12.85 2.21
CA ALA A 14 -7.30 -11.61 2.51
C ALA A 14 -7.64 -11.08 3.92
N GLU A 15 -8.92 -11.12 4.29
CA GLU A 15 -9.38 -10.71 5.64
C GLU A 15 -8.88 -11.66 6.73
N ALA A 16 -8.76 -12.96 6.43
CA ALA A 16 -8.18 -13.94 7.36
C ALA A 16 -6.71 -13.65 7.70
N VAL A 17 -5.99 -12.94 6.83
CA VAL A 17 -4.62 -12.47 7.07
C VAL A 17 -4.54 -10.99 7.42
N SER A 18 -5.62 -10.44 7.98
CA SER A 18 -5.73 -9.08 8.51
C SER A 18 -5.66 -7.96 7.47
N ALA A 19 -6.03 -8.23 6.21
CA ALA A 19 -6.28 -7.16 5.25
C ALA A 19 -7.71 -6.61 5.40
N VAL A 20 -7.89 -5.34 5.08
CA VAL A 20 -9.20 -4.70 4.94
C VAL A 20 -9.58 -4.69 3.47
N VAL A 21 -10.66 -5.36 3.09
CA VAL A 21 -11.10 -5.43 1.68
C VAL A 21 -12.35 -4.59 1.47
N ARG A 22 -12.28 -3.66 0.51
CA ARG A 22 -13.39 -2.80 0.11
C ARG A 22 -13.59 -2.86 -1.40
N THR A 23 -14.81 -2.62 -1.85
CA THR A 23 -15.14 -2.45 -3.26
C THR A 23 -15.31 -0.97 -3.55
N VAL A 24 -14.77 -0.50 -4.66
CA VAL A 24 -14.88 0.88 -5.15
C VAL A 24 -15.34 0.89 -6.60
N ALA A 25 -16.22 1.82 -6.94
CA ALA A 25 -16.80 1.90 -8.27
C ALA A 25 -15.90 2.64 -9.28
N SER A 26 -14.99 3.49 -8.79
CA SER A 26 -14.17 4.35 -9.66
C SER A 26 -12.79 4.65 -9.08
N PRO A 27 -11.82 5.08 -9.93
CA PRO A 27 -10.54 5.62 -9.45
C PRO A 27 -10.71 6.77 -8.47
N ARG A 28 -11.66 7.67 -8.73
CA ARG A 28 -11.95 8.80 -7.84
C ARG A 28 -12.36 8.36 -6.43
N GLU A 29 -13.16 7.32 -6.34
CA GLU A 29 -13.56 6.76 -5.04
C GLU A 29 -12.38 6.12 -4.31
N ALA A 30 -11.47 5.45 -5.03
CA ALA A 30 -10.24 4.92 -4.45
C ALA A 30 -9.33 6.04 -3.92
N MET A 31 -9.16 7.13 -4.69
CA MET A 31 -8.38 8.29 -4.27
C MET A 31 -9.01 8.98 -3.05
N ALA A 32 -10.33 9.16 -3.06
CA ALA A 32 -11.07 9.74 -1.94
C ALA A 32 -10.93 8.88 -0.68
N TYR A 33 -11.01 7.55 -0.81
CA TYR A 33 -10.78 6.64 0.31
C TYR A 33 -9.39 6.81 0.92
N ALA A 34 -8.35 6.92 0.09
CA ALA A 34 -6.97 7.09 0.57
C ALA A 34 -6.80 8.42 1.33
N VAL A 35 -7.35 9.50 0.79
CA VAL A 35 -7.30 10.83 1.42
C VAL A 35 -8.09 10.84 2.73
N ASP A 36 -9.31 10.31 2.75
CA ASP A 36 -10.15 10.24 3.94
C ASP A 36 -9.53 9.38 5.05
N LEU A 37 -8.88 8.28 4.69
CA LEU A 37 -8.16 7.44 5.64
C LEU A 37 -6.94 8.17 6.21
N CYS A 38 -6.18 8.85 5.37
CA CYS A 38 -5.03 9.66 5.79
C CYS A 38 -5.44 10.80 6.71
N ASP A 39 -6.52 11.50 6.38
CA ASP A 39 -7.04 12.62 7.16
C ASP A 39 -7.48 12.20 8.57
N ARG A 40 -8.22 11.10 8.67
CA ARG A 40 -8.74 10.56 9.95
C ARG A 40 -7.68 9.87 10.80
N LYS A 41 -6.62 9.37 10.19
CA LYS A 41 -5.53 8.71 10.88
C LYS A 41 -4.88 9.69 11.86
N GLU A 42 -4.56 9.21 13.06
CA GLU A 42 -3.73 9.97 14.00
C GLU A 42 -2.34 10.25 13.40
N ALA A 43 -1.69 11.32 13.85
CA ALA A 43 -0.33 11.60 13.45
C ALA A 43 0.59 10.42 13.82
N CYS A 44 1.56 10.13 12.96
CA CYS A 44 2.46 8.99 13.08
C CYS A 44 3.02 8.86 14.50
N GLN A 45 2.77 7.72 15.15
CA GLN A 45 3.28 7.45 16.51
C GLN A 45 4.80 7.49 16.60
N LEU A 46 5.51 7.19 15.50
CA LEU A 46 6.96 7.36 15.42
C LEU A 46 7.39 8.83 15.63
N LEU A 47 6.56 9.78 15.21
CA LEU A 47 6.79 11.21 15.43
C LEU A 47 6.49 11.62 16.87
N VAL A 48 5.46 11.07 17.48
CA VAL A 48 5.10 11.36 18.87
C VAL A 48 6.13 10.77 19.82
N ALA A 49 6.57 9.53 19.61
CA ALA A 49 7.54 8.87 20.49
C ALA A 49 8.98 9.38 20.33
N GLY A 50 9.35 9.92 19.16
CA GLY A 50 10.71 10.38 18.87
C GLY A 50 10.93 11.87 19.03
N CYS A 51 9.86 12.68 19.17
CA CYS A 51 9.95 14.13 19.26
C CYS A 51 9.99 14.68 20.70
N GLU A 52 9.62 13.90 21.69
CA GLU A 52 9.66 14.35 23.11
C GLU A 52 11.10 14.35 23.67
N GLU A 53 11.96 13.43 23.23
CA GLU A 53 13.41 13.49 23.47
C GLU A 53 14.13 13.04 22.20
N SER A 54 14.90 13.94 21.57
CA SER A 54 15.66 13.60 20.38
C SER A 54 16.75 12.59 20.72
N LEU A 55 16.57 11.34 20.27
CA LEU A 55 17.54 10.24 20.45
C LEU A 55 18.87 10.51 19.74
N SER A 56 18.88 11.41 18.75
CA SER A 56 20.06 11.86 18.03
C SER A 56 19.77 13.10 17.17
N PRO A 57 20.79 13.92 16.81
CA PRO A 57 20.59 15.04 15.88
C PRO A 57 19.94 14.64 14.56
N PRO A 58 20.31 13.52 13.87
CA PRO A 58 19.61 13.09 12.68
C PRO A 58 18.13 12.74 12.88
N ALA A 59 17.76 12.25 14.07
CA ALA A 59 16.34 11.97 14.39
C ALA A 59 15.55 13.28 14.59
N ALA A 60 16.15 14.29 15.18
CA ALA A 60 15.54 15.62 15.30
C ALA A 60 15.28 16.23 13.92
N ASP A 61 16.26 16.19 13.01
CA ASP A 61 16.13 16.67 11.63
C ASP A 61 14.99 15.95 10.89
N LEU A 62 14.82 14.65 11.09
CA LEU A 62 13.72 13.88 10.51
C LEU A 62 12.35 14.32 11.06
N CYS A 63 12.26 14.60 12.36
CA CYS A 63 11.02 15.11 12.97
C CYS A 63 10.66 16.50 12.44
N GLU A 64 11.64 17.38 12.24
CA GLU A 64 11.40 18.71 11.68
C GLU A 64 10.95 18.69 10.22
N THR A 65 11.36 17.68 9.45
CA THR A 65 10.97 17.55 8.04
C THR A 65 9.55 17.03 7.85
N LYS A 66 8.97 16.31 8.83
CA LYS A 66 7.60 15.79 8.72
C LYS A 66 6.57 16.70 9.38
N GLN A 67 6.21 17.76 8.69
CA GLN A 67 5.22 18.75 9.16
C GLN A 67 3.79 18.49 8.68
N ALA A 68 3.57 17.49 7.83
CA ALA A 68 2.27 17.14 7.27
C ALA A 68 2.13 15.63 7.09
N LYS A 69 0.90 15.15 7.16
CA LYS A 69 0.58 13.79 6.72
C LYS A 69 0.93 13.63 5.25
N THR A 70 1.45 12.47 4.87
CA THR A 70 2.02 12.23 3.56
C THR A 70 1.40 10.99 2.91
N ILE A 71 0.91 11.15 1.69
CA ILE A 71 0.53 10.04 0.82
C ILE A 71 1.62 9.87 -0.24
N ALA A 72 2.17 8.66 -0.34
CA ALA A 72 3.05 8.27 -1.44
C ALA A 72 2.26 7.49 -2.48
N ALA A 73 2.25 7.96 -3.72
CA ALA A 73 1.47 7.36 -4.80
C ALA A 73 2.30 7.27 -6.10
N PRO A 74 3.39 6.48 -6.12
CA PRO A 74 4.22 6.32 -7.30
C PRO A 74 3.50 5.53 -8.40
N GLY A 75 3.65 5.96 -9.64
CA GLY A 75 3.17 5.23 -10.82
C GLY A 75 1.67 5.37 -11.11
N LEU A 76 0.98 6.34 -10.52
CA LEU A 76 -0.39 6.67 -10.91
C LEU A 76 -0.44 7.26 -12.32
N ALA A 77 -1.53 6.99 -13.05
CA ALA A 77 -1.81 7.68 -14.30
C ALA A 77 -2.13 9.17 -14.05
N ALA A 78 -1.80 10.04 -15.00
CA ALA A 78 -1.97 11.49 -14.84
C ALA A 78 -3.38 11.93 -14.38
N PRO A 79 -4.50 11.37 -14.90
CA PRO A 79 -5.82 11.75 -14.42
C PRO A 79 -6.08 11.37 -12.95
N GLU A 80 -5.52 10.25 -12.50
CA GLU A 80 -5.65 9.80 -11.11
C GLU A 80 -4.79 10.65 -10.18
N GLN A 81 -3.60 11.03 -10.66
CA GLN A 81 -2.70 11.95 -9.95
C GLN A 81 -3.34 13.32 -9.73
N GLU A 82 -4.00 13.89 -10.74
CA GLU A 82 -4.73 15.14 -10.62
C GLU A 82 -5.86 15.08 -9.60
N ILE A 83 -6.64 13.99 -9.62
CA ILE A 83 -7.71 13.76 -8.64
C ILE A 83 -7.13 13.67 -7.23
N LEU A 84 -6.08 12.87 -7.04
CA LEU A 84 -5.46 12.65 -5.74
C LEU A 84 -4.82 13.95 -5.21
N SER A 85 -4.14 14.71 -6.07
CA SER A 85 -3.54 16.01 -5.72
C SER A 85 -4.60 16.99 -5.23
N GLY A 86 -5.67 17.21 -6.00
CA GLY A 86 -6.73 18.12 -5.60
C GLY A 86 -7.41 17.75 -4.29
N LEU A 87 -7.62 16.44 -4.04
CA LEU A 87 -8.21 15.97 -2.79
C LEU A 87 -7.24 16.11 -1.60
N SER A 88 -5.95 15.87 -1.82
CA SER A 88 -4.91 15.98 -0.80
C SER A 88 -4.65 17.42 -0.40
N ASP A 89 -4.57 18.33 -1.38
CA ASP A 89 -4.37 19.78 -1.16
C ASP A 89 -5.50 20.37 -0.32
N ALA A 90 -6.75 19.95 -0.59
CA ALA A 90 -7.92 20.40 0.17
C ALA A 90 -7.89 20.01 1.66
N ARG A 91 -7.05 19.04 2.03
CA ARG A 91 -6.88 18.53 3.41
C ARG A 91 -5.50 18.85 4.01
N GLY A 92 -4.65 19.59 3.30
CA GLY A 92 -3.28 19.88 3.73
C GLY A 92 -2.39 18.63 3.82
N ILE A 93 -2.71 17.58 3.05
CA ILE A 93 -1.94 16.34 2.97
C ILE A 93 -0.89 16.49 1.85
N ARG A 94 0.36 16.15 2.16
CA ARG A 94 1.44 16.15 1.17
C ARG A 94 1.33 14.92 0.27
N LEU A 95 1.33 15.14 -1.04
CA LEU A 95 1.43 14.07 -2.02
C LEU A 95 2.87 13.96 -2.53
N VAL A 96 3.41 12.73 -2.59
CA VAL A 96 4.72 12.41 -3.15
C VAL A 96 4.60 11.22 -4.10
N ASP A 97 5.27 11.27 -5.24
CA ASP A 97 5.20 10.24 -6.30
C ASP A 97 6.57 9.71 -6.73
N HIS A 98 7.66 10.31 -6.24
CA HIS A 98 9.03 9.90 -6.53
C HIS A 98 9.99 10.28 -5.40
N ALA A 99 11.22 9.77 -5.48
CA ALA A 99 12.30 10.02 -4.53
C ALA A 99 11.92 9.70 -3.07
N LEU A 100 11.18 8.59 -2.85
CA LEU A 100 10.65 8.23 -1.55
C LEU A 100 11.73 7.96 -0.50
N ARG A 101 12.97 7.68 -0.91
CA ARG A 101 14.11 7.64 0.03
C ARG A 101 14.32 8.92 0.85
N ARG A 102 13.83 10.05 0.36
CA ARG A 102 13.91 11.34 1.08
C ARG A 102 12.82 11.50 2.15
N HIS A 103 11.87 10.56 2.20
CA HIS A 103 10.71 10.59 3.09
C HIS A 103 10.76 9.50 4.16
N LEU A 104 11.97 9.10 4.59
CA LEU A 104 12.17 8.06 5.62
C LEU A 104 11.68 8.49 7.02
N ALA A 105 11.39 9.77 7.22
CA ALA A 105 10.71 10.29 8.41
C ALA A 105 9.28 9.75 8.57
N GLY A 106 8.77 9.07 7.56
CA GLY A 106 7.49 8.35 7.55
C GLY A 106 6.56 8.81 6.46
N ILE A 107 5.91 7.82 5.85
CA ILE A 107 4.83 7.95 4.89
C ILE A 107 3.59 7.38 5.55
N ASP A 108 2.51 8.17 5.62
CA ASP A 108 1.28 7.73 6.28
C ASP A 108 0.54 6.70 5.44
N ILE A 109 0.39 6.98 4.15
CA ILE A 109 -0.28 6.09 3.19
C ILE A 109 0.64 5.83 2.01
N GLY A 110 0.86 4.56 1.68
CA GLY A 110 1.39 4.14 0.38
C GLY A 110 0.24 3.66 -0.50
N LEU A 111 -0.04 4.36 -1.60
CA LEU A 111 -1.08 3.99 -2.55
C LEU A 111 -0.46 3.42 -3.81
N THR A 112 -0.80 2.18 -4.16
CA THR A 112 -0.29 1.49 -5.34
C THR A 112 -1.38 0.76 -6.09
N TYR A 113 -1.10 0.36 -7.32
CA TYR A 113 -1.92 -0.61 -8.04
C TYR A 113 -1.29 -2.01 -7.93
N ALA A 114 -2.14 -3.02 -7.77
CA ALA A 114 -1.72 -4.40 -7.86
C ALA A 114 -1.93 -4.93 -9.29
N ASP A 115 -0.98 -5.72 -9.77
CA ASP A 115 -1.06 -6.37 -11.09
C ASP A 115 -2.05 -7.53 -11.10
N PHE A 116 -2.05 -8.31 -10.01
CA PHE A 116 -2.96 -9.44 -9.81
C PHE A 116 -3.33 -9.60 -8.34
N GLY A 117 -4.48 -10.24 -8.11
CA GLY A 117 -4.87 -10.80 -6.82
C GLY A 117 -5.07 -12.31 -6.94
N ILE A 118 -4.54 -13.08 -6.01
CA ILE A 118 -4.65 -14.55 -5.96
C ILE A 118 -5.67 -14.92 -4.91
N ALA A 119 -6.82 -15.47 -5.35
CA ALA A 119 -7.95 -15.74 -4.46
C ALA A 119 -7.66 -16.86 -3.46
N GLU A 120 -6.88 -17.87 -3.85
CA GLU A 120 -6.51 -19.01 -3.02
C GLU A 120 -5.86 -18.60 -1.69
N THR A 121 -5.10 -17.51 -1.68
CA THR A 121 -4.30 -17.06 -0.53
C THR A 121 -4.61 -15.64 -0.06
N GLY A 122 -5.46 -14.90 -0.78
CA GLY A 122 -5.69 -13.47 -0.50
C GLY A 122 -4.46 -12.61 -0.76
N THR A 123 -3.60 -13.01 -1.71
CA THR A 123 -2.30 -12.40 -1.98
C THR A 123 -2.39 -11.39 -3.13
N LEU A 124 -1.74 -10.24 -2.97
CA LEU A 124 -1.50 -9.30 -4.05
C LEU A 124 -0.17 -9.59 -4.75
N VAL A 125 -0.12 -9.42 -6.05
CA VAL A 125 1.10 -9.49 -6.86
C VAL A 125 1.36 -8.10 -7.44
N ILE A 126 2.54 -7.55 -7.19
CA ILE A 126 2.92 -6.19 -7.58
C ILE A 126 4.27 -6.21 -8.28
N ASP A 127 4.33 -5.66 -9.49
CA ASP A 127 5.59 -5.38 -10.18
C ASP A 127 6.33 -4.26 -9.43
N SER A 128 7.36 -4.63 -8.70
CA SER A 128 8.12 -3.76 -7.81
C SER A 128 9.49 -3.37 -8.38
N ARG A 129 9.66 -3.31 -9.71
CA ARG A 129 10.91 -2.87 -10.36
C ARG A 129 11.27 -1.43 -10.01
N SER A 130 10.29 -0.55 -9.87
CA SER A 130 10.50 0.80 -9.37
C SER A 130 10.85 0.78 -7.88
N GLU A 131 11.91 1.47 -7.50
CA GLU A 131 12.30 1.63 -6.10
C GLU A 131 11.23 2.38 -5.31
N ASP A 132 10.70 3.46 -5.87
CA ASP A 132 9.67 4.26 -5.20
C ASP A 132 8.42 3.43 -4.93
N LEU A 133 8.02 2.55 -5.86
CA LEU A 133 6.90 1.64 -5.65
C LEU A 133 7.20 0.64 -4.54
N ARG A 134 8.40 0.05 -4.50
CA ARG A 134 8.83 -0.81 -3.38
C ARG A 134 8.76 -0.08 -2.04
N LEU A 135 9.31 1.14 -1.99
CA LEU A 135 9.29 1.93 -0.77
C LEU A 135 7.87 2.27 -0.32
N ALA A 136 6.98 2.64 -1.24
CA ALA A 136 5.57 2.89 -0.92
C ALA A 136 4.89 1.68 -0.27
N THR A 137 5.23 0.45 -0.69
CA THR A 137 4.69 -0.78 -0.11
C THR A 137 5.36 -1.22 1.20
N MET A 138 6.56 -0.70 1.50
CA MET A 138 7.37 -1.18 2.63
C MET A 138 7.46 -0.21 3.80
N ILE A 139 7.56 1.10 3.54
CA ILE A 139 7.83 2.11 4.58
C ILE A 139 6.60 2.95 4.96
N SER A 140 5.48 2.81 4.25
CA SER A 140 4.23 3.44 4.66
C SER A 140 3.64 2.75 5.89
N GLU A 141 2.97 3.50 6.75
CA GLU A 141 2.24 2.92 7.88
C GLU A 141 1.05 2.11 7.42
N ILE A 142 0.32 2.61 6.43
CA ILE A 142 -0.82 1.93 5.81
C ILE A 142 -0.54 1.78 4.33
N HIS A 143 -0.60 0.56 3.83
CA HIS A 143 -0.55 0.29 2.39
C HIS A 143 -1.97 0.15 1.85
N ILE A 144 -2.33 0.95 0.86
CA ILE A 144 -3.56 0.83 0.10
C ILE A 144 -3.22 0.32 -1.30
N ALA A 145 -3.73 -0.84 -1.65
CA ALA A 145 -3.56 -1.42 -2.97
C ALA A 145 -4.89 -1.40 -3.74
N VAL A 146 -4.91 -0.75 -4.89
CA VAL A 146 -6.05 -0.81 -5.82
C VAL A 146 -5.89 -2.02 -6.72
N LEU A 147 -6.86 -2.92 -6.72
CA LEU A 147 -6.87 -4.14 -7.53
C LEU A 147 -8.07 -4.13 -8.46
N PRO A 148 -7.89 -4.03 -9.80
CA PRO A 148 -8.97 -4.22 -10.74
C PRO A 148 -9.57 -5.63 -10.62
N LEU A 149 -10.89 -5.75 -10.55
CA LEU A 149 -11.59 -7.04 -10.44
C LEU A 149 -11.20 -8.01 -11.55
N SER A 150 -10.96 -7.51 -12.76
CA SER A 150 -10.49 -8.30 -13.91
C SER A 150 -9.11 -8.93 -13.74
N ARG A 151 -8.36 -8.48 -12.73
CA ARG A 151 -7.01 -8.98 -12.38
C ARG A 151 -7.00 -10.02 -11.28
N LEU A 152 -8.18 -10.42 -10.77
CA LEU A 152 -8.27 -11.57 -9.87
C LEU A 152 -7.98 -12.87 -10.62
N ARG A 153 -7.25 -13.76 -9.96
CA ARG A 153 -6.90 -15.12 -10.40
C ARG A 153 -7.26 -16.11 -9.31
N GLU A 154 -7.62 -17.33 -9.70
CA GLU A 154 -7.96 -18.40 -8.77
C GLU A 154 -6.73 -18.80 -7.94
N SER A 155 -5.60 -19.06 -8.61
CA SER A 155 -4.38 -19.58 -8.01
C SER A 155 -3.13 -18.89 -8.57
N SER A 156 -1.99 -19.14 -7.94
CA SER A 156 -0.67 -18.67 -8.39
C SER A 156 -0.26 -19.24 -9.76
N TYR A 157 -0.77 -20.38 -10.15
CA TYR A 157 -0.49 -20.98 -11.47
C TYR A 157 -1.04 -20.13 -12.62
N GLU A 158 -2.15 -19.41 -12.41
CA GLU A 158 -2.75 -18.56 -13.43
C GLU A 158 -1.94 -17.28 -13.72
N VAL A 159 -1.02 -16.90 -12.85
CA VAL A 159 -0.11 -15.77 -13.05
C VAL A 159 1.26 -16.19 -13.59
N GLU A 160 1.54 -17.49 -13.71
CA GLU A 160 2.85 -18.02 -14.09
C GLU A 160 3.33 -17.48 -15.46
N ALA A 161 2.46 -17.47 -16.47
CA ALA A 161 2.82 -17.01 -17.81
C ALA A 161 3.21 -15.52 -17.81
N ASP A 162 2.46 -14.69 -17.09
CA ASP A 162 2.76 -13.26 -16.94
C ASP A 162 4.09 -13.03 -16.21
N LEU A 163 4.35 -13.80 -15.15
CA LEU A 163 5.59 -13.73 -14.39
C LEU A 163 6.78 -14.16 -15.25
N ARG A 164 6.68 -15.27 -15.97
CA ARG A 164 7.74 -15.74 -16.87
C ARG A 164 8.07 -14.72 -17.97
N ALA A 165 7.07 -14.03 -18.50
CA ALA A 165 7.28 -12.99 -19.50
C ALA A 165 8.05 -11.78 -18.96
N ARG A 166 7.97 -11.54 -17.65
CA ARG A 166 8.68 -10.43 -16.95
C ARG A 166 10.11 -10.81 -16.56
N MET A 167 10.36 -12.06 -16.15
CA MET A 167 11.65 -12.54 -15.62
C MET A 167 12.82 -12.42 -16.59
N GLY A 168 12.60 -12.18 -17.87
CA GLY A 168 13.65 -11.94 -18.87
C GLY A 168 14.12 -10.49 -18.97
N ARG A 169 13.61 -9.57 -18.17
CA ARG A 169 13.88 -8.12 -18.26
C ARG A 169 14.45 -7.60 -16.94
N ALA A 170 15.75 -7.53 -16.85
CA ALA A 170 16.42 -6.96 -15.67
C ALA A 170 16.24 -5.43 -15.59
N PRO A 171 16.07 -4.83 -14.38
CA PRO A 171 15.86 -5.52 -13.10
C PRO A 171 14.46 -6.09 -13.00
N ASP A 172 14.35 -7.31 -12.50
CA ASP A 172 13.06 -7.94 -12.22
C ASP A 172 12.86 -8.09 -10.71
N TYR A 173 11.78 -7.54 -10.22
CA TYR A 173 11.40 -7.63 -8.82
C TYR A 173 9.87 -7.65 -8.71
N THR A 174 9.33 -8.80 -8.34
CA THR A 174 7.90 -8.99 -8.14
C THR A 174 7.63 -9.27 -6.67
N ALA A 175 6.79 -8.47 -6.04
CA ALA A 175 6.37 -8.64 -4.66
C ALA A 175 5.06 -9.43 -4.57
N PHE A 176 5.03 -10.42 -3.69
CA PHE A 176 3.83 -11.12 -3.25
C PHE A 176 3.49 -10.66 -1.84
N ILE A 177 2.35 -9.99 -1.66
CA ILE A 177 1.95 -9.38 -0.40
C ILE A 177 0.70 -10.08 0.12
N THR A 178 0.83 -10.73 1.28
CA THR A 178 -0.25 -11.48 1.92
C THR A 178 -0.51 -10.90 3.31
N GLY A 179 -1.52 -10.04 3.40
CA GLY A 179 -1.86 -9.35 4.65
C GLY A 179 -0.91 -8.22 5.05
N ALA A 180 -1.17 -7.63 6.21
CA ALA A 180 -0.33 -6.63 6.84
C ALA A 180 1.00 -7.23 7.34
N SER A 181 2.00 -6.36 7.60
CA SER A 181 3.28 -6.81 8.15
C SER A 181 3.11 -7.42 9.53
N ARG A 182 3.59 -8.66 9.71
CA ARG A 182 3.50 -9.41 10.96
C ARG A 182 4.82 -10.09 11.26
N THR A 183 5.23 -10.07 12.53
CA THR A 183 6.33 -10.87 13.04
C THR A 183 5.95 -11.53 14.36
N ALA A 184 6.45 -12.72 14.63
CA ALA A 184 6.25 -13.46 15.87
C ALA A 184 7.58 -13.83 16.52
N ASP A 185 8.70 -13.32 16.02
CA ASP A 185 10.05 -13.72 16.44
C ASP A 185 10.48 -13.07 17.76
N ILE A 186 9.78 -11.99 18.19
CA ILE A 186 10.09 -11.31 19.43
C ILE A 186 9.23 -11.90 20.56
N GLU A 187 9.84 -12.63 21.47
CA GLU A 187 9.21 -13.23 22.66
C GLU A 187 7.96 -14.09 22.37
N ARG A 188 7.81 -14.59 21.14
CA ARG A 188 6.61 -15.31 20.67
C ARG A 188 5.32 -14.47 20.73
N VAL A 189 5.42 -13.18 20.76
CA VAL A 189 4.30 -12.25 20.68
C VAL A 189 4.11 -11.80 19.23
N LEU A 190 2.88 -11.89 18.74
CA LEU A 190 2.54 -11.37 17.41
C LEU A 190 2.63 -9.83 17.43
N ALA A 191 3.62 -9.28 16.74
CA ALA A 191 3.77 -7.84 16.53
C ALA A 191 3.39 -7.45 15.09
N LEU A 192 2.63 -6.37 14.94
CA LEU A 192 2.25 -5.80 13.66
C LEU A 192 3.17 -4.63 13.30
N GLY A 193 3.50 -4.50 12.01
CA GLY A 193 4.17 -3.31 11.48
C GLY A 193 5.64 -3.13 11.86
N VAL A 194 6.34 -4.15 12.35
CA VAL A 194 7.76 -4.04 12.74
C VAL A 194 8.66 -3.83 11.53
N HIS A 195 8.34 -4.46 10.40
CA HIS A 195 9.15 -4.46 9.17
C HIS A 195 8.36 -4.05 7.92
N GLY A 196 7.22 -3.37 8.07
CA GLY A 196 6.37 -2.96 6.97
C GLY A 196 5.05 -2.34 7.46
N PRO A 197 4.06 -2.14 6.59
CA PRO A 197 2.80 -1.50 6.93
C PRO A 197 2.04 -2.19 8.07
N LEU A 198 1.52 -1.38 8.99
CA LEU A 198 0.63 -1.83 10.08
C LEU A 198 -0.68 -2.39 9.54
N GLU A 199 -1.17 -1.79 8.47
CA GLU A 199 -2.44 -2.14 7.83
C GLU A 199 -2.24 -2.31 6.32
N LEU A 200 -2.99 -3.27 5.75
CA LEU A 200 -3.15 -3.43 4.32
C LEU A 200 -4.62 -3.26 3.96
N HIS A 201 -4.91 -2.26 3.13
CA HIS A 201 -6.24 -2.04 2.57
C HIS A 201 -6.25 -2.40 1.09
N ILE A 202 -7.17 -3.25 0.68
CA ILE A 202 -7.32 -3.68 -0.71
C ILE A 202 -8.62 -3.11 -1.25
N LEU A 203 -8.50 -2.23 -2.24
CA LEU A 203 -9.64 -1.62 -2.91
C LEU A 203 -9.90 -2.34 -4.23
N ILE A 204 -10.92 -3.17 -4.25
CA ILE A 204 -11.35 -3.88 -5.47
C ILE A 204 -12.11 -2.91 -6.37
N ARG A 205 -11.55 -2.59 -7.53
CA ARG A 205 -12.20 -1.74 -8.53
C ARG A 205 -13.03 -2.57 -9.49
N GLU A 206 -14.36 -2.38 -9.47
CA GLU A 206 -15.30 -3.20 -10.26
C GLU A 206 -15.25 -2.93 -11.77
N HIS A 207 -14.99 -1.68 -12.14
CA HIS A 207 -14.95 -1.26 -13.56
C HIS A 207 -13.52 -0.85 -13.96
N ALA A 208 -13.15 -1.24 -15.19
CA ALA A 208 -11.85 -0.91 -15.77
C ALA A 208 -11.77 0.57 -16.17
#